data_a15c261dc3f8d8ba7688fd801f508a9f
#
_entry.id   a15c261dc3f8d8ba7688fd801f508a9f
#
_cell.length_a   1.000
_cell.length_b   1.000
_cell.length_c   1.000
_cell.angle_alpha   90.00
_cell.angle_beta   90.00
_cell.angle_gamma   90.00
#
_symmetry.space_group_name_H-M   'P 1'
#
loop_
_entity.id
_entity.type
_entity.pdbx_description
1 polymer ?
#
loop_
_entity_poly.entity_id
_entity_poly.type
_entity_poly.pdbx_seq_one_letter_code
_entity_poly.pdbx_strand_id
1 'polypeptide(L)'
;MLAIFCDTPGQLSARELPKPARGEGEVLVRIRRIGVCGTDLHIFTGNQPYLSYPRVMGHELSGTVEQAPDGSVLSHGDVVTIIPYMSCGHCSACLKGKSNCCRNIGVLGVHRDGGMVEYLSVPQQFVLKAEGLTLDQAAMTEFLAIGAHAVRRGAVEQDQQVLIVGAGPIGMAVAVFAVLNGGVVTMIDSRADRLDFCKTHLGAAHVVALGEGDKDQLSDITSGDFFDVVFDATGNPKAMERGFSFVGHGGSYVLVSIVASDISFNDPEFHKRETTLLGSRNATPDDFERVMEALRAGKVPEALITHRMALSEVPSKFAGLTDPKAGVIKGMVEVA
;
A
#
# COMPACT_ATOMS: atom_id res chain seq x y z
N MET A 1 -9.55 -25.24 -9.40
CA MET A 1 -8.50 -24.33 -8.94
C MET A 1 -8.59 -24.13 -7.44
N LEU A 2 -7.44 -24.00 -6.77
CA LEU A 2 -7.40 -23.69 -5.35
C LEU A 2 -7.81 -22.23 -5.09
N ALA A 3 -8.63 -22.01 -4.05
CA ALA A 3 -9.03 -20.69 -3.56
C ALA A 3 -9.02 -20.68 -2.04
N ILE A 4 -8.57 -19.59 -1.44
CA ILE A 4 -8.55 -19.41 0.02
C ILE A 4 -9.61 -18.40 0.43
N PHE A 5 -10.51 -18.85 1.30
CA PHE A 5 -11.59 -18.05 1.86
C PHE A 5 -11.31 -17.68 3.31
N CYS A 6 -11.56 -16.44 3.66
CA CYS A 6 -11.79 -16.05 5.04
C CYS A 6 -13.29 -16.24 5.31
N ASP A 7 -13.63 -17.31 6.03
CA ASP A 7 -15.02 -17.71 6.27
C ASP A 7 -15.68 -16.84 7.34
N THR A 8 -14.92 -16.58 8.39
CA THR A 8 -15.24 -15.68 9.50
C THR A 8 -13.92 -15.17 10.08
N PRO A 9 -13.92 -14.17 10.94
CA PRO A 9 -12.70 -13.74 11.62
C PRO A 9 -11.93 -14.90 12.25
N GLY A 10 -10.65 -14.99 11.95
CA GLY A 10 -9.73 -16.03 12.43
C GLY A 10 -9.82 -17.38 11.72
N GLN A 11 -10.72 -17.55 10.75
CA GLN A 11 -10.93 -18.83 10.07
C GLN A 11 -10.70 -18.75 8.57
N LEU A 12 -9.66 -19.41 8.09
CA LEU A 12 -9.36 -19.56 6.66
C LEU A 12 -9.59 -21.00 6.22
N SER A 13 -10.22 -21.17 5.06
CA SER A 13 -10.43 -22.47 4.43
C SER A 13 -9.91 -22.50 3.00
N ALA A 14 -9.35 -23.64 2.60
CA ALA A 14 -9.00 -23.92 1.23
C ALA A 14 -10.16 -24.66 0.54
N ARG A 15 -10.53 -24.21 -0.66
CA ARG A 15 -11.63 -24.80 -1.44
C ARG A 15 -11.22 -25.00 -2.88
N GLU A 16 -11.69 -26.08 -3.47
CA GLU A 16 -11.58 -26.31 -4.90
C GLU A 16 -12.76 -25.65 -5.63
N LEU A 17 -12.44 -24.78 -6.57
CA LEU A 17 -13.41 -24.11 -7.45
C LEU A 17 -13.14 -24.49 -8.92
N PRO A 18 -14.13 -24.42 -9.80
CA PRO A 18 -13.86 -24.46 -11.25
C PRO A 18 -12.97 -23.29 -11.66
N LYS A 19 -12.05 -23.53 -12.64
CA LYS A 19 -11.30 -22.45 -13.27
C LYS A 19 -12.30 -21.47 -13.92
N PRO A 20 -12.22 -20.14 -13.67
CA PRO A 20 -13.14 -19.19 -14.28
C PRO A 20 -12.94 -19.13 -15.80
N ALA A 21 -14.03 -18.98 -16.54
CA ALA A 21 -13.96 -18.57 -17.93
C ALA A 21 -13.57 -17.09 -18.00
N ARG A 22 -12.88 -16.69 -19.07
CA ARG A 22 -12.60 -15.27 -19.34
C ARG A 22 -13.93 -14.53 -19.65
N GLY A 23 -14.23 -13.47 -18.92
CA GLY A 23 -15.35 -12.58 -19.23
C GLY A 23 -15.13 -11.76 -20.50
N GLU A 24 -16.19 -11.21 -21.06
CA GLU A 24 -16.09 -10.29 -22.19
C GLU A 24 -15.35 -9.00 -21.78
N GLY A 25 -14.33 -8.59 -22.54
CA GLY A 25 -13.47 -7.44 -22.21
C GLY A 25 -12.53 -7.67 -21.03
N GLU A 26 -12.46 -8.89 -20.49
CA GLU A 26 -11.59 -9.25 -19.37
C GLU A 26 -10.34 -10.01 -19.83
N VAL A 27 -9.34 -10.00 -18.98
CA VAL A 27 -8.13 -10.81 -19.08
C VAL A 27 -8.20 -11.90 -18.02
N LEU A 28 -8.03 -13.16 -18.42
CA LEU A 28 -7.82 -14.26 -17.49
C LEU A 28 -6.34 -14.28 -17.11
N VAL A 29 -6.07 -14.04 -15.83
CA VAL A 29 -4.72 -14.02 -15.28
C VAL A 29 -4.49 -15.28 -14.44
N ARG A 30 -3.42 -16.00 -14.68
CA ARG A 30 -2.89 -17.01 -13.78
C ARG A 30 -2.12 -16.27 -12.69
N ILE A 31 -2.66 -16.24 -11.49
CA ILE A 31 -2.02 -15.58 -10.35
C ILE A 31 -0.77 -16.36 -9.95
N ARG A 32 0.32 -15.66 -9.68
CA ARG A 32 1.61 -16.27 -9.34
C ARG A 32 2.17 -15.74 -8.01
N ARG A 33 1.88 -14.48 -7.65
CA ARG A 33 2.26 -13.89 -6.37
C ARG A 33 1.15 -13.03 -5.83
N ILE A 34 0.99 -13.06 -4.51
CA ILE A 34 -0.01 -12.27 -3.77
C ILE A 34 0.70 -11.65 -2.57
N GLY A 35 0.85 -10.34 -2.57
CA GLY A 35 1.31 -9.62 -1.39
C GLY A 35 0.24 -9.64 -0.29
N VAL A 36 0.68 -9.79 0.96
CA VAL A 36 -0.21 -9.71 2.12
C VAL A 36 -0.17 -8.30 2.68
N CYS A 37 -1.31 -7.64 2.63
CA CYS A 37 -1.52 -6.28 3.12
C CYS A 37 -2.00 -6.25 4.58
N GLY A 38 -1.82 -5.12 5.27
CA GLY A 38 -2.45 -4.86 6.55
C GLY A 38 -3.98 -5.00 6.50
N THR A 39 -4.61 -4.68 5.36
CA THR A 39 -6.04 -4.89 5.12
C THR A 39 -6.43 -6.37 5.22
N ASP A 40 -5.61 -7.29 4.68
CA ASP A 40 -5.87 -8.73 4.78
C ASP A 40 -5.78 -9.21 6.24
N LEU A 41 -4.83 -8.67 7.00
CA LEU A 41 -4.70 -8.93 8.45
C LEU A 41 -5.91 -8.39 9.21
N HIS A 42 -6.42 -7.20 8.88
CA HIS A 42 -7.65 -6.64 9.45
C HIS A 42 -8.89 -7.45 9.10
N ILE A 43 -8.98 -7.98 7.89
CA ILE A 43 -10.05 -8.92 7.48
C ILE A 43 -9.97 -10.17 8.34
N PHE A 44 -8.79 -10.76 8.42
CA PHE A 44 -8.57 -11.97 9.22
C PHE A 44 -8.92 -11.76 10.70
N THR A 45 -8.61 -10.60 11.29
CA THR A 45 -8.91 -10.30 12.69
C THR A 45 -10.32 -9.74 12.94
N GLY A 46 -11.12 -9.51 11.89
CA GLY A 46 -12.49 -8.99 12.01
C GLY A 46 -12.60 -7.48 12.19
N ASN A 47 -11.53 -6.73 11.93
CA ASN A 47 -11.47 -5.27 12.13
C ASN A 47 -11.74 -4.47 10.84
N GLN A 48 -12.11 -5.12 9.72
CA GLN A 48 -12.39 -4.43 8.45
C GLN A 48 -13.89 -4.08 8.34
N PRO A 49 -14.28 -2.78 8.37
CA PRO A 49 -15.68 -2.38 8.46
C PRO A 49 -16.46 -2.51 7.14
N TYR A 50 -15.77 -2.66 5.99
CA TYR A 50 -16.40 -2.64 4.66
C TYR A 50 -16.56 -4.03 4.04
N LEU A 51 -16.44 -5.09 4.83
CA LEU A 51 -16.39 -6.46 4.34
C LEU A 51 -17.59 -7.27 4.86
N SER A 52 -18.07 -8.19 4.02
CA SER A 52 -18.94 -9.30 4.42
C SER A 52 -18.22 -10.64 4.23
N TYR A 53 -18.35 -11.53 5.20
CA TYR A 53 -17.83 -12.91 5.11
C TYR A 53 -18.87 -13.84 4.47
N PRO A 54 -18.46 -14.93 3.80
CA PRO A 54 -17.07 -15.27 3.49
C PRO A 54 -16.49 -14.38 2.40
N ARG A 55 -15.12 -14.26 2.35
CA ARG A 55 -14.41 -13.45 1.36
C ARG A 55 -13.12 -14.13 0.92
N VAL A 56 -12.86 -14.17 -0.39
CA VAL A 56 -11.51 -14.39 -0.91
C VAL A 56 -10.73 -13.08 -0.80
N MET A 57 -9.65 -13.10 -0.02
CA MET A 57 -8.78 -11.92 0.21
C MET A 57 -7.77 -11.72 -0.93
N GLY A 58 -6.85 -10.76 -0.76
CA GLY A 58 -5.72 -10.51 -1.63
C GLY A 58 -5.99 -9.52 -2.75
N HIS A 59 -5.19 -8.45 -2.77
CA HIS A 59 -5.30 -7.34 -3.72
C HIS A 59 -3.95 -6.84 -4.26
N GLU A 60 -2.84 -7.29 -3.70
CA GLU A 60 -1.49 -7.02 -4.21
C GLU A 60 -1.06 -8.18 -5.12
N LEU A 61 -1.35 -8.10 -6.42
CA LEU A 61 -1.39 -9.26 -7.29
C LEU A 61 -0.41 -9.15 -8.46
N SER A 62 0.30 -10.25 -8.73
CA SER A 62 0.97 -10.44 -10.00
C SER A 62 0.72 -11.85 -10.55
N GLY A 63 0.84 -11.97 -11.85
CA GLY A 63 0.65 -13.23 -12.53
C GLY A 63 1.08 -13.19 -13.98
N THR A 64 0.65 -14.20 -14.72
CA THR A 64 0.86 -14.27 -16.17
C THR A 64 -0.50 -14.29 -16.87
N VAL A 65 -0.56 -13.63 -18.02
CA VAL A 65 -1.75 -13.67 -18.88
C VAL A 65 -1.98 -15.09 -19.37
N GLU A 66 -3.13 -15.66 -19.05
CA GLU A 66 -3.60 -16.95 -19.55
C GLU A 66 -4.40 -16.77 -20.85
N GLN A 67 -5.31 -15.78 -20.86
CA GLN A 67 -6.10 -15.40 -22.03
C GLN A 67 -6.37 -13.90 -22.01
N ALA A 68 -6.27 -13.25 -23.18
CA ALA A 68 -6.63 -11.85 -23.36
C ALA A 68 -7.67 -11.71 -24.46
N PRO A 69 -8.44 -10.58 -24.53
CA PRO A 69 -9.31 -10.27 -25.65
C PRO A 69 -8.53 -10.13 -26.97
N ASP A 70 -9.20 -10.40 -28.10
CA ASP A 70 -8.64 -10.14 -29.42
C ASP A 70 -8.30 -8.65 -29.58
N GLY A 71 -7.13 -8.35 -30.12
CA GLY A 71 -6.64 -6.98 -30.28
C GLY A 71 -6.11 -6.33 -28.99
N SER A 72 -6.02 -7.07 -27.90
CA SER A 72 -5.37 -6.61 -26.65
C SER A 72 -3.87 -6.36 -26.88
N VAL A 73 -3.33 -5.38 -26.14
CA VAL A 73 -1.88 -5.18 -26.01
C VAL A 73 -1.21 -6.25 -25.16
N LEU A 74 -2.01 -7.04 -24.42
CA LEU A 74 -1.54 -8.15 -23.58
C LEU A 74 -1.57 -9.45 -24.37
N SER A 75 -0.54 -10.27 -24.21
CA SER A 75 -0.39 -11.57 -24.87
C SER A 75 -0.23 -12.69 -23.82
N HIS A 76 -0.59 -13.92 -24.21
CA HIS A 76 -0.36 -15.09 -23.37
C HIS A 76 1.09 -15.17 -22.88
N GLY A 77 1.27 -15.37 -21.57
CA GLY A 77 2.58 -15.43 -20.92
C GLY A 77 3.14 -14.09 -20.45
N ASP A 78 2.56 -12.94 -20.84
CA ASP A 78 3.00 -11.65 -20.33
C ASP A 78 2.89 -11.60 -18.80
N VAL A 79 3.94 -11.11 -18.14
CA VAL A 79 3.89 -10.80 -16.70
C VAL A 79 3.07 -9.54 -16.50
N VAL A 80 2.15 -9.59 -15.55
CA VAL A 80 1.22 -8.49 -15.27
C VAL A 80 1.10 -8.23 -13.77
N THR A 81 0.77 -6.98 -13.43
CA THR A 81 0.22 -6.58 -12.12
C THR A 81 -1.21 -6.12 -12.29
N ILE A 82 -1.99 -6.15 -11.22
CA ILE A 82 -3.42 -5.81 -11.24
C ILE A 82 -3.66 -4.58 -10.38
N ILE A 83 -4.35 -3.59 -10.94
CA ILE A 83 -4.89 -2.46 -10.17
C ILE A 83 -6.17 -2.96 -9.49
N PRO A 84 -6.19 -3.10 -8.16
CA PRO A 84 -7.34 -3.70 -7.47
C PRO A 84 -8.53 -2.75 -7.32
N TYR A 85 -8.39 -1.49 -7.71
CA TYR A 85 -9.36 -0.41 -7.50
C TYR A 85 -10.30 -0.28 -8.70
N MET A 86 -11.34 -1.16 -8.77
CA MET A 86 -12.30 -1.19 -9.87
C MET A 86 -13.18 0.06 -9.86
N SER A 87 -12.80 1.06 -10.65
CA SER A 87 -13.51 2.32 -10.77
C SER A 87 -14.61 2.24 -11.84
N CYS A 88 -15.69 3.05 -11.69
CA CYS A 88 -16.83 3.01 -12.61
C CYS A 88 -16.62 3.76 -13.94
N GLY A 89 -15.57 4.58 -14.06
CA GLY A 89 -15.24 5.34 -15.27
C GLY A 89 -16.10 6.59 -15.55
N HIS A 90 -17.27 6.74 -14.95
CA HIS A 90 -18.25 7.79 -15.33
C HIS A 90 -18.66 8.75 -14.21
N CYS A 91 -18.28 8.53 -12.94
CA CYS A 91 -18.57 9.49 -11.88
C CYS A 91 -17.65 10.73 -11.98
N SER A 92 -18.02 11.81 -11.28
CA SER A 92 -17.27 13.09 -11.36
C SER A 92 -15.78 12.96 -11.02
N ALA A 93 -15.42 12.04 -10.11
CA ALA A 93 -14.03 11.78 -9.78
C ALA A 93 -13.29 11.09 -10.94
N CYS A 94 -13.91 10.04 -11.53
CA CYS A 94 -13.35 9.33 -12.68
C CYS A 94 -13.15 10.26 -13.89
N LEU A 95 -14.15 11.09 -14.20
CA LEU A 95 -14.08 12.04 -15.31
C LEU A 95 -13.00 13.14 -15.12
N LYS A 96 -12.53 13.34 -13.89
CA LYS A 96 -11.40 14.24 -13.55
C LYS A 96 -10.06 13.52 -13.45
N GLY A 97 -9.97 12.26 -13.91
CA GLY A 97 -8.75 11.45 -13.82
C GLY A 97 -8.42 10.94 -12.40
N LYS A 98 -9.35 11.08 -11.43
CA LYS A 98 -9.19 10.63 -10.04
C LYS A 98 -9.93 9.31 -9.81
N SER A 99 -9.56 8.27 -10.57
CA SER A 99 -10.19 6.94 -10.52
C SER A 99 -10.10 6.29 -9.13
N ASN A 100 -9.01 6.55 -8.40
CA ASN A 100 -8.78 6.15 -7.02
C ASN A 100 -9.83 6.71 -6.02
N CYS A 101 -10.47 7.83 -6.36
CA CYS A 101 -11.54 8.48 -5.61
C CYS A 101 -12.94 8.15 -6.16
N CYS A 102 -13.09 7.10 -6.96
CA CYS A 102 -14.38 6.71 -7.54
C CYS A 102 -15.43 6.49 -6.44
N ARG A 103 -16.61 7.12 -6.63
CA ARG A 103 -17.73 6.99 -5.67
C ARG A 103 -18.25 5.55 -5.54
N ASN A 104 -18.15 4.79 -6.64
CA ASN A 104 -18.64 3.41 -6.72
C ASN A 104 -17.46 2.42 -6.84
N ILE A 105 -16.37 2.68 -6.11
CA ILE A 105 -15.18 1.86 -6.19
C ILE A 105 -15.44 0.46 -5.65
N GLY A 106 -15.02 -0.56 -6.41
CA GLY A 106 -15.01 -1.95 -5.96
C GLY A 106 -13.59 -2.44 -5.80
N VAL A 107 -13.10 -2.61 -4.58
CA VAL A 107 -11.73 -3.09 -4.33
C VAL A 107 -11.72 -4.60 -4.25
N LEU A 108 -10.83 -5.25 -5.03
CA LEU A 108 -10.59 -6.70 -4.95
C LEU A 108 -10.15 -7.09 -3.54
N GLY A 109 -10.59 -8.23 -3.07
CA GLY A 109 -10.27 -8.73 -1.72
C GLY A 109 -11.01 -8.03 -0.59
N VAL A 110 -11.75 -6.94 -0.86
CA VAL A 110 -12.53 -6.17 0.11
C VAL A 110 -14.01 -6.14 -0.26
N HIS A 111 -14.38 -5.38 -1.30
CA HIS A 111 -15.76 -5.28 -1.76
C HIS A 111 -16.16 -6.43 -2.69
N ARG A 112 -15.20 -7.06 -3.32
CA ARG A 112 -15.30 -8.21 -4.23
C ARG A 112 -14.29 -9.26 -3.82
N ASP A 113 -14.49 -10.51 -4.27
CA ASP A 113 -13.50 -11.56 -4.09
C ASP A 113 -12.17 -11.18 -4.76
N GLY A 114 -11.08 -11.45 -4.04
CA GLY A 114 -9.73 -11.08 -4.40
C GLY A 114 -8.94 -12.19 -5.07
N GLY A 115 -7.63 -12.05 -5.02
CA GLY A 115 -6.69 -12.86 -5.76
C GLY A 115 -6.03 -14.00 -4.98
N MET A 116 -6.50 -14.38 -3.78
CA MET A 116 -6.01 -15.60 -3.12
C MET A 116 -6.58 -16.87 -3.79
N VAL A 117 -6.34 -16.95 -5.11
CA VAL A 117 -6.78 -18.00 -6.04
C VAL A 117 -5.68 -18.28 -7.06
N GLU A 118 -5.81 -19.39 -7.83
CA GLU A 118 -4.87 -19.68 -8.93
C GLU A 118 -5.17 -18.90 -10.21
N TYR A 119 -6.45 -18.55 -10.47
CA TYR A 119 -6.88 -17.83 -11.67
C TYR A 119 -7.91 -16.76 -11.34
N LEU A 120 -7.78 -15.59 -11.95
CA LEU A 120 -8.69 -14.47 -11.78
C LEU A 120 -9.01 -13.84 -13.13
N SER A 121 -10.30 -13.62 -13.44
CA SER A 121 -10.75 -12.84 -14.59
C SER A 121 -10.95 -11.39 -14.17
N VAL A 122 -10.31 -10.44 -14.87
CA VAL A 122 -10.24 -9.01 -14.48
C VAL A 122 -10.46 -8.16 -15.73
N PRO A 123 -11.27 -7.08 -15.65
CA PRO A 123 -11.42 -6.15 -16.77
C PRO A 123 -10.06 -5.62 -17.25
N GLN A 124 -9.83 -5.65 -18.56
CA GLN A 124 -8.51 -5.39 -19.15
C GLN A 124 -7.88 -4.06 -18.71
N GLN A 125 -8.69 -3.01 -18.49
CA GLN A 125 -8.20 -1.70 -18.07
C GLN A 125 -7.54 -1.66 -16.68
N PHE A 126 -7.67 -2.72 -15.89
CA PHE A 126 -7.05 -2.86 -14.58
C PHE A 126 -5.86 -3.83 -14.56
N VAL A 127 -5.45 -4.33 -15.73
CA VAL A 127 -4.30 -5.22 -15.89
C VAL A 127 -3.18 -4.47 -16.59
N LEU A 128 -2.07 -4.27 -15.89
CA LEU A 128 -0.89 -3.58 -16.43
C LEU A 128 0.20 -4.59 -16.79
N LYS A 129 0.78 -4.43 -17.97
CA LYS A 129 1.94 -5.22 -18.38
C LYS A 129 3.15 -4.83 -17.55
N ALA A 130 3.71 -5.78 -16.81
CA ALA A 130 4.87 -5.60 -15.92
C ALA A 130 6.16 -6.05 -16.62
N GLU A 131 6.38 -5.58 -17.84
CA GLU A 131 7.54 -5.95 -18.65
C GLU A 131 8.86 -5.58 -17.96
N GLY A 132 9.79 -6.53 -17.92
CA GLY A 132 11.10 -6.36 -17.27
C GLY A 132 11.09 -6.52 -15.77
N LEU A 133 9.94 -6.80 -15.14
CA LEU A 133 9.83 -7.08 -13.72
C LEU A 133 9.74 -8.57 -13.42
N THR A 134 10.27 -8.97 -12.27
CA THR A 134 10.00 -10.29 -11.71
C THR A 134 8.55 -10.35 -11.20
N LEU A 135 8.02 -11.55 -10.96
CA LEU A 135 6.68 -11.72 -10.37
C LEU A 135 6.58 -11.09 -8.98
N ASP A 136 7.64 -11.17 -8.18
CA ASP A 136 7.71 -10.56 -6.86
C ASP A 136 7.65 -9.02 -6.94
N GLN A 137 8.43 -8.42 -7.84
CA GLN A 137 8.40 -6.99 -8.09
C GLN A 137 7.03 -6.52 -8.59
N ALA A 138 6.43 -7.27 -9.52
CA ALA A 138 5.09 -6.95 -10.03
C ALA A 138 4.01 -7.03 -8.93
N ALA A 139 4.10 -7.96 -7.96
CA ALA A 139 3.17 -8.04 -6.83
C ALA A 139 3.39 -6.91 -5.81
N MET A 140 4.62 -6.41 -5.66
CA MET A 140 4.91 -5.27 -4.78
C MET A 140 4.38 -3.94 -5.35
N THR A 141 3.98 -3.87 -6.61
CA THR A 141 3.62 -2.60 -7.26
C THR A 141 2.45 -1.91 -6.55
N GLU A 142 1.47 -2.65 -6.06
CA GLU A 142 0.25 -2.06 -5.48
C GLU A 142 0.54 -1.25 -4.21
N PHE A 143 1.15 -1.86 -3.17
CA PHE A 143 1.39 -1.13 -1.92
C PHE A 143 2.41 0.01 -2.10
N LEU A 144 3.37 -0.16 -2.99
CA LEU A 144 4.31 0.89 -3.36
C LEU A 144 3.61 2.05 -4.06
N ALA A 145 2.60 1.77 -4.91
CA ALA A 145 1.81 2.81 -5.57
C ALA A 145 1.02 3.67 -4.57
N ILE A 146 0.57 3.11 -3.44
CA ILE A 146 -0.03 3.91 -2.34
C ILE A 146 0.99 4.92 -1.80
N GLY A 147 2.24 4.51 -1.57
CA GLY A 147 3.32 5.39 -1.13
C GLY A 147 3.67 6.46 -2.16
N ALA A 148 3.82 6.07 -3.43
CA ALA A 148 4.08 6.99 -4.55
C ALA A 148 2.96 8.03 -4.70
N HIS A 149 1.70 7.59 -4.59
CA HIS A 149 0.53 8.45 -4.61
C HIS A 149 0.54 9.45 -3.46
N ALA A 150 0.83 9.01 -2.23
CA ALA A 150 0.90 9.87 -1.06
C ALA A 150 1.97 10.96 -1.24
N VAL A 151 3.16 10.60 -1.72
CA VAL A 151 4.26 11.53 -1.98
C VAL A 151 3.89 12.55 -3.06
N ARG A 152 3.23 12.11 -4.15
CA ARG A 152 2.70 13.02 -5.18
C ARG A 152 1.61 13.95 -4.62
N ARG A 153 0.75 13.46 -3.71
CA ARG A 153 -0.27 14.27 -3.01
C ARG A 153 0.35 15.32 -2.10
N GLY A 154 1.42 14.97 -1.39
CA GLY A 154 2.18 15.87 -0.54
C GLY A 154 3.10 16.82 -1.31
N ALA A 155 3.22 16.64 -2.65
CA ALA A 155 4.08 17.43 -3.53
C ALA A 155 5.52 17.56 -3.00
N VAL A 156 6.10 16.45 -2.55
CA VAL A 156 7.48 16.44 -2.02
C VAL A 156 8.47 16.85 -3.12
N GLU A 157 9.28 17.86 -2.83
CA GLU A 157 10.32 18.39 -3.69
C GLU A 157 11.72 18.11 -3.13
N GLN A 158 12.73 18.38 -3.94
CA GLN A 158 14.13 18.20 -3.54
C GLN A 158 14.48 19.06 -2.32
N ASP A 159 15.31 18.51 -1.43
CA ASP A 159 15.84 19.13 -0.21
C ASP A 159 14.79 19.50 0.87
N GLN A 160 13.49 19.20 0.64
CA GLN A 160 12.48 19.40 1.68
C GLN A 160 12.67 18.43 2.84
N GLN A 161 12.42 18.92 4.06
CA GLN A 161 12.39 18.11 5.29
C GLN A 161 11.08 17.32 5.33
N VAL A 162 11.16 16.01 5.29
CA VAL A 162 10.00 15.12 5.24
C VAL A 162 9.97 14.24 6.48
N LEU A 163 8.88 14.28 7.25
CA LEU A 163 8.64 13.35 8.33
C LEU A 163 7.64 12.27 7.92
N ILE A 164 7.96 11.03 8.22
CA ILE A 164 7.04 9.90 8.06
C ILE A 164 6.80 9.28 9.44
N VAL A 165 5.55 9.38 9.90
CA VAL A 165 5.09 8.80 11.16
C VAL A 165 4.55 7.41 10.89
N GLY A 166 5.26 6.40 11.40
CA GLY A 166 4.97 4.98 11.18
C GLY A 166 5.88 4.33 10.14
N ALA A 167 6.71 3.38 10.56
CA ALA A 167 7.58 2.55 9.73
C ALA A 167 6.95 1.19 9.40
N GLY A 168 5.63 1.17 9.12
CA GLY A 168 4.93 0.05 8.50
C GLY A 168 5.19 -0.02 6.99
N PRO A 169 4.67 -1.05 6.27
CA PRO A 169 4.87 -1.19 4.83
C PRO A 169 4.50 0.05 4.04
N ILE A 170 3.41 0.73 4.39
CA ILE A 170 2.96 1.96 3.71
C ILE A 170 3.92 3.13 4.01
N GLY A 171 4.34 3.32 5.29
CA GLY A 171 5.33 4.35 5.62
C GLY A 171 6.68 4.10 4.93
N MET A 172 7.09 2.84 4.82
CA MET A 172 8.28 2.46 4.06
C MET A 172 8.13 2.75 2.55
N ALA A 173 6.95 2.50 1.96
CA ALA A 173 6.66 2.87 0.59
C ALA A 173 6.70 4.39 0.37
N VAL A 174 6.15 5.18 1.31
CA VAL A 174 6.27 6.66 1.29
C VAL A 174 7.74 7.06 1.36
N ALA A 175 8.55 6.43 2.24
CA ALA A 175 9.97 6.75 2.37
C ALA A 175 10.74 6.54 1.06
N VAL A 176 10.52 5.41 0.38
CA VAL A 176 11.16 5.14 -0.94
C VAL A 176 10.89 6.29 -1.90
N PHE A 177 9.64 6.70 -2.07
CA PHE A 177 9.30 7.70 -3.08
C PHE A 177 9.62 9.14 -2.64
N ALA A 178 9.61 9.43 -1.34
CA ALA A 178 10.08 10.72 -0.82
C ALA A 178 11.60 10.90 -1.04
N VAL A 179 12.40 9.86 -0.78
CA VAL A 179 13.84 9.84 -1.08
C VAL A 179 14.09 9.94 -2.59
N LEU A 180 13.32 9.23 -3.42
CA LEU A 180 13.44 9.33 -4.89
C LEU A 180 13.09 10.72 -5.43
N ASN A 181 12.27 11.50 -4.72
CA ASN A 181 12.02 12.91 -5.04
C ASN A 181 13.10 13.87 -4.51
N GLY A 182 14.09 13.37 -3.81
CA GLY A 182 15.17 14.16 -3.21
C GLY A 182 14.83 14.77 -1.85
N GLY A 183 13.72 14.36 -1.21
CA GLY A 183 13.38 14.79 0.15
C GLY A 183 14.37 14.24 1.20
N VAL A 184 14.65 15.03 2.23
CA VAL A 184 15.43 14.61 3.40
C VAL A 184 14.49 13.92 4.38
N VAL A 185 14.49 12.58 4.36
CA VAL A 185 13.48 11.77 5.07
C VAL A 185 13.91 11.47 6.50
N THR A 186 13.05 11.82 7.45
CA THR A 186 13.08 11.38 8.85
C THR A 186 11.93 10.40 9.09
N MET A 187 12.24 9.24 9.71
CA MET A 187 11.24 8.25 10.11
C MET A 187 11.07 8.24 11.63
N ILE A 188 9.82 8.15 12.10
CA ILE A 188 9.54 7.92 13.54
C ILE A 188 8.63 6.71 13.72
N ASP A 189 9.02 5.78 14.59
CA ASP A 189 8.26 4.57 14.93
C ASP A 189 8.63 4.09 16.35
N SER A 190 7.79 3.26 16.95
CA SER A 190 8.07 2.58 18.21
C SER A 190 8.98 1.35 18.05
N ARG A 191 9.15 0.84 16.84
CA ARG A 191 9.89 -0.37 16.52
C ARG A 191 11.29 -0.05 15.99
N ALA A 192 12.30 -0.31 16.82
CA ALA A 192 13.70 -0.08 16.46
C ALA A 192 14.14 -0.89 15.23
N ASP A 193 13.72 -2.15 15.12
CA ASP A 193 14.04 -3.02 13.98
C ASP A 193 13.53 -2.45 12.63
N ARG A 194 12.38 -1.81 12.63
CA ARG A 194 11.82 -1.14 11.43
C ARG A 194 12.55 0.16 11.11
N LEU A 195 12.92 0.92 12.13
CA LEU A 195 13.71 2.14 11.96
C LEU A 195 15.09 1.82 11.39
N ASP A 196 15.76 0.77 11.90
CA ASP A 196 17.03 0.29 11.38
C ASP A 196 16.93 -0.15 9.92
N PHE A 197 15.85 -0.84 9.57
CA PHE A 197 15.57 -1.20 8.18
C PHE A 197 15.42 0.04 7.28
N CYS A 198 14.65 1.05 7.71
CA CYS A 198 14.46 2.29 6.95
C CYS A 198 15.79 3.03 6.74
N LYS A 199 16.63 3.10 7.76
CA LYS A 199 17.94 3.73 7.67
C LYS A 199 18.90 2.97 6.75
N THR A 200 18.91 1.64 6.85
CA THR A 200 19.87 0.79 6.12
C THR A 200 19.47 0.59 4.66
N HIS A 201 18.18 0.44 4.37
CA HIS A 201 17.70 -0.02 3.07
C HIS A 201 16.89 1.02 2.28
N LEU A 202 16.29 2.03 2.93
CA LEU A 202 15.41 2.98 2.27
C LEU A 202 15.98 4.38 2.12
N GLY A 203 17.19 4.62 2.63
CA GLY A 203 17.83 5.92 2.51
C GLY A 203 17.25 7.00 3.43
N ALA A 204 16.58 6.62 4.53
CA ALA A 204 16.16 7.57 5.54
C ALA A 204 17.39 8.26 6.17
N ALA A 205 17.43 9.60 6.09
CA ALA A 205 18.53 10.39 6.63
C ALA A 205 18.56 10.32 8.16
N HIS A 206 17.39 10.36 8.78
CA HIS A 206 17.23 10.30 10.23
C HIS A 206 16.16 9.28 10.63
N VAL A 207 16.35 8.68 11.80
CA VAL A 207 15.36 7.80 12.44
C VAL A 207 15.22 8.19 13.90
N VAL A 208 14.00 8.28 14.40
CA VAL A 208 13.69 8.69 15.76
C VAL A 208 12.80 7.62 16.41
N ALA A 209 13.22 7.09 17.56
CA ALA A 209 12.38 6.19 18.33
C ALA A 209 11.24 6.97 19.01
N LEU A 210 10.01 6.50 18.85
CA LEU A 210 8.85 7.07 19.53
C LEU A 210 9.02 6.93 21.05
N GLY A 211 8.92 8.05 21.79
CA GLY A 211 9.04 8.05 23.25
C GLY A 211 9.28 9.42 23.84
N GLU A 212 9.78 9.45 25.08
CA GLU A 212 10.13 10.70 25.75
C GLU A 212 11.27 11.42 25.02
N GLY A 213 11.13 12.73 24.78
CA GLY A 213 12.11 13.56 24.08
C GLY A 213 12.15 13.40 22.55
N ASP A 214 11.26 12.60 21.95
CA ASP A 214 11.23 12.42 20.49
C ASP A 214 10.91 13.72 19.75
N LYS A 215 10.02 14.57 20.31
CA LYS A 215 9.70 15.86 19.71
C LYS A 215 10.89 16.82 19.73
N ASP A 216 11.69 16.80 20.78
CA ASP A 216 12.91 17.62 20.88
C ASP A 216 13.93 17.16 19.84
N GLN A 217 14.11 15.83 19.68
CA GLN A 217 14.97 15.28 18.63
C GLN A 217 14.49 15.68 17.23
N LEU A 218 13.17 15.64 16.95
CA LEU A 218 12.62 16.08 15.67
C LEU A 218 12.82 17.59 15.44
N SER A 219 12.72 18.40 16.50
CA SER A 219 13.00 19.82 16.48
C SER A 219 14.48 20.09 16.18
N ASP A 220 15.40 19.38 16.84
CA ASP A 220 16.85 19.54 16.65
C ASP A 220 17.28 19.17 15.21
N ILE A 221 16.72 18.11 14.62
CA ILE A 221 16.97 17.70 13.22
C ILE A 221 16.65 18.83 12.25
N THR A 222 15.63 19.63 12.53
CA THR A 222 15.13 20.70 11.66
C THR A 222 15.48 22.09 12.17
N SER A 223 16.39 22.21 13.15
CA SER A 223 16.77 23.49 13.78
C SER A 223 15.60 24.30 14.33
N GLY A 224 14.52 23.63 14.74
CA GLY A 224 13.31 24.22 15.32
C GLY A 224 12.17 24.46 14.33
N ASP A 225 12.40 24.39 13.02
CA ASP A 225 11.40 24.76 11.99
C ASP A 225 10.36 23.65 11.74
N PHE A 226 10.64 22.40 12.19
CA PHE A 226 9.87 21.21 11.88
C PHE A 226 9.85 20.88 10.36
N PHE A 227 8.85 20.13 9.88
CA PHE A 227 8.92 19.49 8.57
C PHE A 227 8.03 20.17 7.54
N ASP A 228 8.53 20.31 6.31
CA ASP A 228 7.77 20.82 5.16
C ASP A 228 6.60 19.93 4.82
N VAL A 229 6.82 18.60 4.88
CA VAL A 229 5.77 17.60 4.62
C VAL A 229 5.80 16.52 5.69
N VAL A 230 4.66 16.28 6.32
CA VAL A 230 4.47 15.20 7.29
C VAL A 230 3.48 14.18 6.74
N PHE A 231 3.86 12.90 6.74
CA PHE A 231 2.99 11.79 6.38
C PHE A 231 2.64 10.98 7.62
N ASP A 232 1.35 10.68 7.83
CA ASP A 232 0.93 9.68 8.80
C ASP A 232 0.53 8.38 8.13
N ALA A 233 1.25 7.31 8.48
CA ALA A 233 1.02 5.95 8.02
C ALA A 233 0.80 4.98 9.21
N THR A 234 0.32 5.49 10.36
CA THR A 234 0.20 4.71 11.60
C THR A 234 -1.12 3.98 11.76
N GLY A 235 -2.23 4.56 11.25
CA GLY A 235 -3.58 4.09 11.58
C GLY A 235 -3.91 4.23 13.06
N ASN A 236 -3.27 5.17 13.77
CA ASN A 236 -3.49 5.45 15.20
C ASN A 236 -4.00 6.88 15.40
N PRO A 237 -5.21 7.08 15.96
CA PRO A 237 -5.80 8.40 16.10
C PRO A 237 -4.91 9.39 16.88
N LYS A 238 -4.28 8.94 17.98
CA LYS A 238 -3.42 9.78 18.80
C LYS A 238 -2.14 10.20 18.07
N ALA A 239 -1.57 9.31 17.25
CA ALA A 239 -0.42 9.64 16.41
C ALA A 239 -0.82 10.66 15.33
N MET A 240 -1.98 10.47 14.68
CA MET A 240 -2.53 11.40 13.70
C MET A 240 -2.78 12.79 14.30
N GLU A 241 -3.37 12.88 15.49
CA GLU A 241 -3.58 14.16 16.20
C GLU A 241 -2.26 14.83 16.56
N ARG A 242 -1.30 14.03 17.04
CA ARG A 242 0.03 14.54 17.40
C ARG A 242 0.82 15.05 16.17
N GLY A 243 0.62 14.42 15.02
CA GLY A 243 1.32 14.74 13.77
C GLY A 243 1.16 16.20 13.34
N PHE A 244 0.05 16.87 13.67
CA PHE A 244 -0.13 18.30 13.40
C PHE A 244 0.97 19.16 14.04
N SER A 245 1.51 18.75 15.19
CA SER A 245 2.55 19.50 15.90
C SER A 245 3.94 19.40 15.26
N PHE A 246 4.10 18.52 14.28
CA PHE A 246 5.36 18.30 13.56
C PHE A 246 5.42 19.02 12.21
N VAL A 247 4.31 19.64 11.77
CA VAL A 247 4.27 20.39 10.52
C VAL A 247 4.92 21.75 10.72
N GLY A 248 5.87 22.12 9.87
CA GLY A 248 6.47 23.44 9.83
C GLY A 248 5.50 24.52 9.34
N HIS A 249 5.89 25.79 9.43
CA HIS A 249 5.11 26.91 8.90
C HIS A 249 5.02 26.83 7.37
N GLY A 250 3.81 26.91 6.81
CA GLY A 250 3.54 26.72 5.38
C GLY A 250 3.55 25.27 4.91
N GLY A 251 3.73 24.31 5.84
CA GLY A 251 3.89 22.90 5.52
C GLY A 251 2.59 22.15 5.28
N SER A 252 2.72 20.90 4.86
CA SER A 252 1.62 20.00 4.52
C SER A 252 1.57 18.78 5.45
N TYR A 253 0.36 18.40 5.84
CA TYR A 253 0.10 17.15 6.56
C TYR A 253 -0.73 16.19 5.72
N VAL A 254 -0.19 15.03 5.41
CA VAL A 254 -0.83 14.01 4.55
C VAL A 254 -1.24 12.80 5.39
N LEU A 255 -2.54 12.57 5.52
CA LEU A 255 -3.10 11.38 6.16
C LEU A 255 -3.19 10.26 5.13
N VAL A 256 -2.36 9.23 5.29
CA VAL A 256 -2.29 8.06 4.39
C VAL A 256 -3.09 6.90 4.95
N SER A 257 -3.10 6.75 6.28
CA SER A 257 -3.89 5.74 6.97
C SER A 257 -5.33 6.18 7.19
N ILE A 258 -6.20 5.22 7.53
CA ILE A 258 -7.60 5.44 7.90
C ILE A 258 -7.84 4.97 9.33
N VAL A 259 -8.64 5.72 10.08
CA VAL A 259 -9.17 5.35 11.40
C VAL A 259 -10.67 5.56 11.43
N ALA A 260 -11.37 4.83 12.32
CA ALA A 260 -12.83 4.94 12.43
C ALA A 260 -13.28 6.14 13.28
N SER A 261 -12.39 6.68 14.13
CA SER A 261 -12.68 7.83 15.00
C SER A 261 -12.43 9.16 14.30
N ASP A 262 -13.04 10.21 14.81
CA ASP A 262 -12.71 11.58 14.43
C ASP A 262 -11.26 11.91 14.83
N ILE A 263 -10.62 12.80 14.10
CA ILE A 263 -9.30 13.37 14.35
C ILE A 263 -9.46 14.84 14.67
N SER A 264 -8.97 15.26 15.83
CA SER A 264 -9.04 16.65 16.29
C SER A 264 -7.67 17.33 16.20
N PHE A 265 -7.69 18.65 16.01
CA PHE A 265 -6.49 19.48 15.99
C PHE A 265 -6.78 20.85 16.62
N ASN A 266 -5.71 21.56 17.02
CA ASN A 266 -5.81 22.91 17.57
C ASN A 266 -5.89 23.91 16.41
N ASP A 267 -7.06 24.53 16.19
CA ASP A 267 -7.30 25.46 15.10
C ASP A 267 -6.38 26.69 15.13
N PRO A 268 -6.13 27.38 16.26
CA PRO A 268 -5.17 28.48 16.32
C PRO A 268 -3.75 28.11 15.84
N GLU A 269 -3.24 26.94 16.18
CA GLU A 269 -1.93 26.48 15.70
C GLU A 269 -1.96 26.08 14.22
N PHE A 270 -3.03 25.45 13.77
CA PHE A 270 -3.23 25.10 12.36
C PHE A 270 -3.26 26.36 11.48
N HIS A 271 -4.06 27.36 11.88
CA HIS A 271 -4.18 28.63 11.19
C HIS A 271 -2.86 29.43 11.21
N LYS A 272 -2.20 29.52 12.38
CA LYS A 272 -0.93 30.25 12.54
C LYS A 272 0.16 29.72 11.62
N ARG A 273 0.19 28.42 11.40
CA ARG A 273 1.18 27.75 10.54
C ARG A 273 0.79 27.73 9.06
N GLU A 274 -0.43 28.16 8.71
CA GLU A 274 -0.96 28.07 7.35
C GLU A 274 -0.86 26.61 6.82
N THR A 275 -1.20 25.63 7.67
CA THR A 275 -1.03 24.21 7.40
C THR A 275 -2.00 23.73 6.31
N THR A 276 -1.49 22.99 5.33
CA THR A 276 -2.33 22.27 4.37
C THR A 276 -2.61 20.85 4.87
N LEU A 277 -3.89 20.47 5.07
CA LEU A 277 -4.28 19.10 5.41
C LEU A 277 -4.76 18.36 4.17
N LEU A 278 -4.17 17.17 3.91
CA LEU A 278 -4.45 16.34 2.76
C LEU A 278 -4.80 14.91 3.15
N GLY A 279 -5.83 14.34 2.52
CA GLY A 279 -6.05 12.90 2.52
C GLY A 279 -5.37 12.25 1.30
N SER A 280 -4.79 11.07 1.49
CA SER A 280 -4.28 10.23 0.42
C SER A 280 -4.99 8.87 0.45
N ARG A 281 -5.49 8.40 -0.69
CA ARG A 281 -6.27 7.16 -0.79
C ARG A 281 -5.92 6.40 -2.05
N ASN A 282 -5.67 5.07 -1.90
CA ASN A 282 -5.39 4.20 -3.04
C ASN A 282 -4.27 4.78 -3.94
N ALA A 283 -4.29 4.46 -5.23
CA ALA A 283 -3.37 4.98 -6.23
C ALA A 283 -4.05 5.08 -7.60
N THR A 284 -3.45 5.85 -8.50
CA THR A 284 -3.89 5.95 -9.90
C THR A 284 -3.00 5.10 -10.81
N PRO A 285 -3.39 4.79 -12.05
CA PRO A 285 -2.52 4.09 -13.00
C PRO A 285 -1.14 4.73 -13.15
N ASP A 286 -1.04 6.06 -13.16
CA ASP A 286 0.24 6.78 -13.26
C ASP A 286 1.18 6.48 -12.08
N ASP A 287 0.62 6.27 -10.88
CA ASP A 287 1.41 5.89 -9.71
C ASP A 287 1.94 4.46 -9.84
N PHE A 288 1.18 3.53 -10.43
CA PHE A 288 1.63 2.18 -10.74
C PHE A 288 2.77 2.18 -11.76
N GLU A 289 2.64 2.94 -12.86
CA GLU A 289 3.70 3.07 -13.86
C GLU A 289 4.99 3.62 -13.24
N ARG A 290 4.90 4.67 -12.44
CA ARG A 290 6.04 5.24 -11.72
C ARG A 290 6.72 4.21 -10.81
N VAL A 291 5.95 3.38 -10.12
CA VAL A 291 6.49 2.30 -9.27
C VAL A 291 7.21 1.27 -10.13
N MET A 292 6.61 0.83 -11.23
CA MET A 292 7.24 -0.13 -12.13
C MET A 292 8.55 0.41 -12.72
N GLU A 293 8.62 1.70 -13.05
CA GLU A 293 9.87 2.36 -13.45
C GLU A 293 10.94 2.31 -12.35
N ALA A 294 10.56 2.63 -11.11
CA ALA A 294 11.48 2.59 -9.97
C ALA A 294 11.99 1.16 -9.68
N LEU A 295 11.11 0.15 -9.83
CA LEU A 295 11.46 -1.27 -9.69
C LEU A 295 12.45 -1.71 -10.80
N ARG A 296 12.18 -1.37 -12.07
CA ARG A 296 13.10 -1.66 -13.20
C ARG A 296 14.46 -1.01 -13.00
N ALA A 297 14.48 0.18 -12.43
CA ALA A 297 15.73 0.91 -12.14
C ALA A 297 16.46 0.41 -10.88
N GLY A 298 15.97 -0.64 -10.21
CA GLY A 298 16.58 -1.19 -8.99
C GLY A 298 16.57 -0.22 -7.80
N LYS A 299 15.62 0.71 -7.77
CA LYS A 299 15.50 1.74 -6.71
C LYS A 299 14.67 1.28 -5.51
N VAL A 300 14.05 0.13 -5.58
CA VAL A 300 13.24 -0.45 -4.50
C VAL A 300 13.93 -1.73 -4.00
N PRO A 301 14.23 -1.85 -2.70
CA PRO A 301 14.92 -3.02 -2.18
C PRO A 301 14.00 -4.24 -2.13
N GLU A 302 14.49 -5.38 -2.62
CA GLU A 302 13.77 -6.68 -2.54
C GLU A 302 13.63 -7.17 -1.08
N ALA A 303 14.48 -6.69 -0.17
CA ALA A 303 14.47 -6.99 1.25
C ALA A 303 13.14 -6.60 1.95
N LEU A 304 12.27 -5.83 1.31
CA LEU A 304 10.91 -5.56 1.79
C LEU A 304 10.10 -6.85 1.95
N ILE A 305 10.32 -7.88 1.12
CA ILE A 305 9.66 -9.19 1.24
C ILE A 305 10.39 -10.01 2.31
N THR A 306 9.80 -10.07 3.50
CA THR A 306 10.41 -10.74 4.66
C THR A 306 9.88 -12.15 4.90
N HIS A 307 8.68 -12.47 4.44
CA HIS A 307 8.02 -13.75 4.70
C HIS A 307 7.41 -14.32 3.42
N ARG A 308 7.48 -15.64 3.28
CA ARG A 308 6.93 -16.36 2.12
C ARG A 308 6.16 -17.60 2.57
N MET A 309 5.10 -17.92 1.85
CA MET A 309 4.35 -19.16 2.02
C MET A 309 3.67 -19.57 0.71
N ALA A 310 3.44 -20.87 0.52
CA ALA A 310 2.63 -21.34 -0.60
C ALA A 310 1.14 -21.02 -0.37
N LEU A 311 0.36 -20.89 -1.46
CA LEU A 311 -1.10 -20.67 -1.36
C LEU A 311 -1.80 -21.73 -0.51
N SER A 312 -1.39 -23.00 -0.64
CA SER A 312 -1.93 -24.11 0.14
C SER A 312 -1.63 -24.05 1.64
N GLU A 313 -0.58 -23.31 2.04
CA GLU A 313 -0.16 -23.14 3.43
C GLU A 313 -0.87 -21.98 4.14
N VAL A 314 -1.53 -21.09 3.37
CA VAL A 314 -2.18 -19.89 3.92
C VAL A 314 -3.11 -20.21 5.09
N PRO A 315 -4.02 -21.21 5.03
CA PRO A 315 -4.92 -21.50 6.15
C PRO A 315 -4.20 -21.81 7.47
N SER A 316 -3.02 -22.41 7.41
CA SER A 316 -2.26 -22.83 8.60
C SER A 316 -1.21 -21.79 9.07
N LYS A 317 -0.66 -20.97 8.16
CA LYS A 317 0.45 -20.06 8.46
C LYS A 317 0.06 -18.60 8.58
N PHE A 318 -1.09 -18.18 8.01
CA PHE A 318 -1.48 -16.78 7.93
C PHE A 318 -1.58 -16.10 9.29
N ALA A 319 -2.11 -16.79 10.29
CA ALA A 319 -2.21 -16.26 11.67
C ALA A 319 -0.85 -15.81 12.22
N GLY A 320 0.25 -16.46 11.85
CA GLY A 320 1.60 -16.08 12.26
C GLY A 320 2.01 -14.69 11.77
N LEU A 321 1.44 -14.20 10.67
CA LEU A 321 1.72 -12.85 10.15
C LEU A 321 1.13 -11.74 11.02
N THR A 322 0.17 -12.06 11.89
CA THR A 322 -0.45 -11.09 12.82
C THR A 322 0.36 -10.90 14.09
N ASP A 323 1.35 -11.77 14.37
CA ASP A 323 2.21 -11.62 15.54
C ASP A 323 3.19 -10.45 15.35
N PRO A 324 3.13 -9.40 16.19
CA PRO A 324 4.07 -8.28 16.10
C PRO A 324 5.54 -8.70 16.23
N LYS A 325 5.82 -9.84 16.90
CA LYS A 325 7.17 -10.36 17.11
C LYS A 325 7.74 -11.08 15.88
N ALA A 326 6.89 -11.44 14.92
CA ALA A 326 7.33 -12.13 13.70
C ALA A 326 8.21 -11.24 12.79
N GLY A 327 8.27 -9.93 13.01
CA GLY A 327 9.10 -9.04 12.20
C GLY A 327 8.62 -8.83 10.76
N VAL A 328 7.36 -9.10 10.48
CA VAL A 328 6.79 -9.01 9.13
C VAL A 328 6.83 -7.56 8.65
N ILE A 329 7.50 -7.31 7.50
CA ILE A 329 7.33 -6.10 6.69
C ILE A 329 6.32 -6.43 5.59
N LYS A 330 6.68 -7.32 4.67
CA LYS A 330 5.78 -7.79 3.62
C LYS A 330 5.78 -9.32 3.56
N GLY A 331 4.59 -9.91 3.68
CA GLY A 331 4.36 -11.31 3.37
C GLY A 331 4.07 -11.50 1.88
N MET A 332 4.56 -12.59 1.28
CA MET A 332 4.32 -12.97 -0.10
C MET A 332 3.78 -14.39 -0.16
N VAL A 333 2.62 -14.56 -0.77
CA VAL A 333 2.05 -15.87 -1.07
C VAL A 333 2.44 -16.29 -2.48
N GLU A 334 2.99 -17.49 -2.61
CA GLU A 334 3.43 -18.07 -3.87
C GLU A 334 2.37 -19.04 -4.39
N VAL A 335 1.97 -18.84 -5.64
CA VAL A 335 1.01 -19.69 -6.34
C VAL A 335 1.78 -20.47 -7.41
N ALA A 336 1.58 -21.80 -7.44
CA ALA A 336 2.30 -22.74 -8.31
C ALA A 336 2.02 -22.56 -9.81
#